data_3363586703ac50955b913611d33c9f7a
#
_entry.id   3363586703ac50955b913611d33c9f7a
#
_cell.length_a   1.000
_cell.length_b   1.000
_cell.length_c   1.000
_cell.angle_alpha   90.00
_cell.angle_beta   90.00
_cell.angle_gamma   90.00
#
_symmetry.space_group_name_H-M   'P 1'
#
loop_
_entity.id
_entity.type
_entity.pdbx_description
1 polymer ?
#
loop_
_entity_poly.entity_id
_entity_poly.type
_entity_poly.pdbx_seq_one_letter_code
_entity_poly.pdbx_strand_id
1 'polypeptide(L)'
;MSDSTKKKALAKLAAFTKKIGYPDKWKTYDDVTIDPAAYYANEVSINKHNYVFMMNKVGKPVDRTEWGMTPPTVNAYYNPLFNEIVFPAGILQFPFFDKNADDAVNYGGIGMVIGHEMTHGFDDQGSQYDKDGNLKNWWTAEDRAKFKKKVQVMIDQYNKYTILNGLHVNGELTQGENLADIGGLTIAYQAFKNTPEGKKDTVIDGFTADQRFFLAFAQIWRLKDRDETMRARIATDPHSPEMYRVNGPAFNNDAFYKAFNIKPGDKLYRPDSTRVKVW
;
A
#
# COMPACT_ATOMS: atom_id res chain seq x y z
N MET A 1 -15.70 8.12 14.04
CA MET A 1 -15.06 9.41 13.68
C MET A 1 -16.11 10.48 13.78
N SER A 2 -15.80 11.60 14.46
CA SER A 2 -16.70 12.76 14.55
C SER A 2 -16.85 13.46 13.19
N ASP A 3 -17.91 14.24 13.03
CA ASP A 3 -18.17 14.97 11.77
C ASP A 3 -17.03 15.95 11.43
N SER A 4 -16.43 16.57 12.46
CA SER A 4 -15.30 17.48 12.28
C SER A 4 -14.09 16.78 11.68
N THR A 5 -13.67 15.63 12.23
CA THR A 5 -12.54 14.84 11.72
C THR A 5 -12.87 14.24 10.36
N LYS A 6 -14.10 13.73 10.19
CA LYS A 6 -14.56 13.15 8.91
C LYS A 6 -14.52 14.19 7.78
N LYS A 7 -14.98 15.41 8.03
CA LYS A 7 -14.93 16.50 7.03
C LYS A 7 -13.49 16.79 6.59
N LYS A 8 -12.53 16.82 7.53
CA LYS A 8 -11.12 17.04 7.23
C LYS A 8 -10.50 15.85 6.49
N ALA A 9 -10.86 14.61 6.85
CA ALA A 9 -10.42 13.42 6.15
C ALA A 9 -10.91 13.41 4.69
N LEU A 10 -12.18 13.72 4.44
CA LEU A 10 -12.74 13.83 3.09
C LEU A 10 -12.07 14.94 2.28
N ALA A 11 -11.78 16.10 2.91
CA ALA A 11 -11.04 17.17 2.25
C ALA A 11 -9.61 16.75 1.88
N LYS A 12 -8.94 15.97 2.73
CA LYS A 12 -7.62 15.41 2.42
C LYS A 12 -7.68 14.42 1.27
N LEU A 13 -8.64 13.50 1.28
CA LEU A 13 -8.86 12.55 0.19
C LEU A 13 -9.14 13.25 -1.14
N ALA A 14 -9.99 14.28 -1.14
CA ALA A 14 -10.31 15.05 -2.34
C ALA A 14 -9.10 15.82 -2.91
N ALA A 15 -8.12 16.13 -2.05
CA ALA A 15 -6.90 16.85 -2.43
C ALA A 15 -5.75 15.92 -2.90
N PHE A 16 -5.97 14.60 -2.98
CA PHE A 16 -4.94 13.66 -3.47
C PHE A 16 -4.56 13.96 -4.90
N THR A 17 -3.29 14.22 -5.14
CA THR A 17 -2.70 14.20 -6.48
C THR A 17 -2.48 12.75 -6.91
N LYS A 18 -2.81 12.44 -8.17
CA LYS A 18 -2.66 11.10 -8.75
C LYS A 18 -1.65 11.17 -9.88
N LYS A 19 -0.62 10.33 -9.80
CA LYS A 19 0.42 10.20 -10.83
C LYS A 19 0.45 8.76 -11.32
N ILE A 20 0.29 8.56 -12.63
CA ILE A 20 0.14 7.22 -13.22
C ILE A 20 1.04 7.11 -14.45
N GLY A 21 1.83 6.04 -14.52
CA GLY A 21 2.66 5.70 -15.66
C GLY A 21 4.06 6.30 -15.60
N TYR A 22 4.22 7.56 -15.99
CA TYR A 22 5.51 8.25 -16.08
C TYR A 22 5.34 9.77 -15.88
N PRO A 23 6.44 10.48 -15.53
CA PRO A 23 6.39 11.93 -15.33
C PRO A 23 6.31 12.69 -16.67
N ASP A 24 5.57 13.80 -16.70
CA ASP A 24 5.56 14.71 -17.86
C ASP A 24 6.93 15.36 -18.08
N LYS A 25 7.65 15.63 -16.97
CA LYS A 25 8.99 16.21 -16.99
C LYS A 25 10.02 15.17 -16.54
N TRP A 26 10.83 14.74 -17.49
CA TRP A 26 11.90 13.77 -17.22
C TRP A 26 13.11 14.43 -16.56
N LYS A 27 13.75 13.72 -15.63
CA LYS A 27 15.06 14.06 -15.11
C LYS A 27 16.09 13.73 -16.20
N THR A 28 16.93 14.69 -16.57
CA THR A 28 18.01 14.52 -17.56
C THR A 28 19.36 14.46 -16.88
N TYR A 29 20.35 13.95 -17.58
CA TYR A 29 21.76 13.85 -17.20
C TYR A 29 22.66 14.42 -18.30
N ASP A 30 22.19 15.45 -19.01
CA ASP A 30 22.86 16.00 -20.19
C ASP A 30 24.23 16.61 -19.89
N ASP A 31 24.51 16.98 -18.65
CA ASP A 31 25.78 17.47 -18.13
C ASP A 31 26.73 16.37 -17.65
N VAL A 32 26.33 15.10 -17.76
CA VAL A 32 27.15 13.94 -17.33
C VAL A 32 27.75 13.26 -18.55
N THR A 33 29.08 13.23 -18.64
CA THR A 33 29.79 12.45 -19.65
C THR A 33 30.14 11.07 -19.06
N ILE A 34 29.81 10.00 -19.79
CA ILE A 34 30.08 8.63 -19.40
C ILE A 34 31.27 8.09 -20.19
N ASP A 35 32.29 7.60 -19.49
CA ASP A 35 33.43 6.88 -20.06
C ASP A 35 33.24 5.36 -19.81
N PRO A 36 33.09 4.53 -20.87
CA PRO A 36 32.91 3.07 -20.72
C PRO A 36 34.04 2.35 -19.96
N ALA A 37 35.23 2.96 -19.91
CA ALA A 37 36.40 2.39 -19.24
C ALA A 37 36.58 2.84 -17.78
N ALA A 38 35.76 3.78 -17.30
CA ALA A 38 35.98 4.46 -16.01
C ALA A 38 34.76 4.43 -15.08
N TYR A 39 34.33 3.23 -14.64
CA TYR A 39 33.13 3.04 -13.80
C TYR A 39 33.09 3.98 -12.59
N TYR A 40 34.17 4.00 -11.79
CA TYR A 40 34.23 4.84 -10.59
C TYR A 40 34.10 6.34 -10.88
N ALA A 41 34.77 6.83 -11.93
CA ALA A 41 34.67 8.23 -12.32
C ALA A 41 33.27 8.59 -12.80
N ASN A 42 32.58 7.67 -13.48
CA ASN A 42 31.16 7.84 -13.85
C ASN A 42 30.26 7.95 -12.63
N GLU A 43 30.42 7.07 -11.63
CA GLU A 43 29.67 7.15 -10.37
C GLU A 43 29.88 8.49 -9.65
N VAL A 44 31.12 8.97 -9.57
CA VAL A 44 31.43 10.28 -8.98
C VAL A 44 30.76 11.41 -9.75
N SER A 45 30.76 11.37 -11.08
CA SER A 45 30.12 12.37 -11.94
C SER A 45 28.61 12.41 -11.77
N ILE A 46 27.97 11.23 -11.74
CA ILE A 46 26.52 11.09 -11.50
C ILE A 46 26.14 11.60 -10.10
N ASN A 47 26.93 11.23 -9.08
CA ASN A 47 26.67 11.67 -7.71
C ASN A 47 26.84 13.19 -7.57
N LYS A 48 27.81 13.80 -8.25
CA LYS A 48 27.96 15.26 -8.32
C LYS A 48 26.76 15.92 -8.98
N HIS A 49 26.28 15.39 -10.12
CA HIS A 49 25.06 15.85 -10.76
C HIS A 49 23.86 15.81 -9.80
N ASN A 50 23.64 14.67 -9.15
CA ASN A 50 22.56 14.48 -8.20
C ASN A 50 22.63 15.45 -7.01
N TYR A 51 23.85 15.68 -6.49
CA TYR A 51 24.06 16.64 -5.42
C TYR A 51 23.72 18.08 -5.86
N VAL A 52 24.20 18.51 -7.04
CA VAL A 52 23.88 19.83 -7.58
C VAL A 52 22.37 19.98 -7.84
N PHE A 53 21.74 18.93 -8.37
CA PHE A 53 20.30 18.91 -8.58
C PHE A 53 19.53 19.11 -7.25
N MET A 54 19.93 18.43 -6.17
CA MET A 54 19.34 18.59 -4.85
C MET A 54 19.58 19.97 -4.27
N MET A 55 20.83 20.50 -4.35
CA MET A 55 21.18 21.83 -3.83
C MET A 55 20.46 22.95 -4.54
N ASN A 56 20.19 22.79 -5.83
CA ASN A 56 19.44 23.77 -6.62
C ASN A 56 17.96 23.91 -6.21
N LYS A 57 17.44 23.04 -5.34
CA LYS A 57 16.10 23.16 -4.74
C LYS A 57 16.04 24.11 -3.56
N VAL A 58 17.18 24.38 -2.92
CA VAL A 58 17.23 25.24 -1.73
C VAL A 58 16.73 26.65 -2.09
N GLY A 59 15.81 27.17 -1.29
CA GLY A 59 15.19 28.48 -1.50
C GLY A 59 14.17 28.56 -2.65
N LYS A 60 13.83 27.43 -3.28
CA LYS A 60 12.79 27.38 -4.32
C LYS A 60 11.49 26.76 -3.78
N PRO A 61 10.35 27.08 -4.38
CA PRO A 61 9.10 26.35 -4.11
C PRO A 61 9.26 24.86 -4.38
N VAL A 62 8.50 24.04 -3.66
CA VAL A 62 8.45 22.59 -3.87
C VAL A 62 7.96 22.27 -5.26
N ASP A 63 8.74 21.51 -6.03
CA ASP A 63 8.31 21.00 -7.34
C ASP A 63 7.49 19.72 -7.15
N ARG A 64 6.16 19.83 -7.24
CA ARG A 64 5.23 18.71 -7.11
C ARG A 64 5.16 17.83 -8.37
N THR A 65 5.92 18.14 -9.44
CA THR A 65 5.98 17.30 -10.64
C THR A 65 7.00 16.17 -10.52
N GLU A 66 7.88 16.23 -9.53
CA GLU A 66 8.90 15.19 -9.30
C GLU A 66 8.29 13.85 -8.88
N TRP A 67 8.93 12.79 -9.32
CA TRP A 67 8.60 11.40 -8.95
C TRP A 67 9.68 10.81 -8.06
N GLY A 68 9.27 10.09 -7.01
CA GLY A 68 10.18 9.39 -6.10
C GLY A 68 10.67 8.03 -6.64
N MET A 69 9.95 7.47 -7.64
CA MET A 69 10.31 6.22 -8.30
C MET A 69 10.39 6.42 -9.80
N THR A 70 11.26 5.63 -10.46
CA THR A 70 11.38 5.63 -11.92
C THR A 70 10.25 4.83 -12.57
N PRO A 71 9.84 5.13 -13.81
CA PRO A 71 8.74 4.44 -14.49
C PRO A 71 8.83 2.91 -14.58
N PRO A 72 10.01 2.26 -14.75
CA PRO A 72 10.10 0.80 -14.78
C PRO A 72 10.00 0.13 -13.40
N THR A 73 9.90 0.89 -12.30
CA THR A 73 9.78 0.34 -10.95
C THR A 73 8.45 -0.40 -10.78
N VAL A 74 8.52 -1.68 -10.36
CA VAL A 74 7.33 -2.48 -10.02
C VAL A 74 6.98 -2.20 -8.56
N ASN A 75 6.40 -1.05 -8.31
CA ASN A 75 5.94 -0.59 -7.00
C ASN A 75 5.00 0.61 -7.17
N ALA A 76 4.42 1.07 -6.04
CA ALA A 76 3.64 2.29 -5.91
C ALA A 76 4.04 3.00 -4.60
N TYR A 77 3.60 4.23 -4.39
CA TYR A 77 3.81 4.90 -3.11
C TYR A 77 2.81 6.04 -2.87
N TYR A 78 2.55 6.30 -1.59
CA TYR A 78 1.97 7.54 -1.10
C TYR A 78 3.06 8.46 -0.56
N ASN A 79 3.02 9.74 -0.93
CA ASN A 79 3.91 10.77 -0.38
C ASN A 79 3.10 11.75 0.49
N PRO A 80 3.27 11.75 1.82
CA PRO A 80 2.50 12.61 2.73
C PRO A 80 2.81 14.09 2.55
N LEU A 81 4.03 14.46 2.16
CA LEU A 81 4.43 15.87 1.96
C LEU A 81 3.76 16.49 0.74
N PHE A 82 3.46 15.66 -0.26
CA PHE A 82 2.81 16.09 -1.50
C PHE A 82 1.31 15.73 -1.53
N ASN A 83 0.87 14.94 -0.58
CA ASN A 83 -0.47 14.34 -0.54
C ASN A 83 -0.83 13.70 -1.87
N GLU A 84 0.03 12.81 -2.33
CA GLU A 84 -0.06 12.18 -3.66
C GLU A 84 0.08 10.66 -3.59
N ILE A 85 -0.57 9.98 -4.54
CA ILE A 85 -0.42 8.55 -4.82
C ILE A 85 0.19 8.39 -6.21
N VAL A 86 1.19 7.51 -6.32
CA VAL A 86 2.00 7.37 -7.54
C VAL A 86 2.12 5.91 -7.94
N PHE A 87 1.80 5.62 -9.21
CA PHE A 87 1.82 4.28 -9.80
C PHE A 87 2.69 4.31 -11.05
N PRO A 88 3.99 3.96 -10.95
CA PRO A 88 4.88 3.83 -12.10
C PRO A 88 4.36 2.81 -13.13
N ALA A 89 4.72 2.98 -14.41
CA ALA A 89 4.29 2.07 -15.48
C ALA A 89 4.66 0.61 -15.21
N GLY A 90 5.76 0.37 -14.49
CA GLY A 90 6.25 -0.97 -14.16
C GLY A 90 5.26 -1.83 -13.38
N ILE A 91 4.40 -1.23 -12.53
CA ILE A 91 3.38 -2.00 -11.78
C ILE A 91 2.10 -2.23 -12.61
N LEU A 92 1.88 -1.48 -13.69
CA LEU A 92 0.67 -1.54 -14.52
C LEU A 92 0.73 -2.69 -15.53
N GLN A 93 1.13 -3.87 -15.08
CA GLN A 93 1.23 -5.10 -15.86
C GLN A 93 0.96 -6.32 -14.97
N PHE A 94 0.81 -7.49 -15.61
CA PHE A 94 0.62 -8.75 -14.90
C PHE A 94 1.74 -8.99 -13.86
N PRO A 95 1.43 -9.46 -12.63
CA PRO A 95 0.12 -9.92 -12.14
C PRO A 95 -0.77 -8.83 -11.52
N PHE A 96 -0.34 -7.56 -11.46
CA PHE A 96 -1.08 -6.48 -10.81
C PHE A 96 -2.24 -5.98 -11.67
N PHE A 97 -2.00 -5.82 -12.98
CA PHE A 97 -2.98 -5.34 -13.93
C PHE A 97 -2.86 -6.08 -15.27
N ASP A 98 -4.01 -6.46 -15.83
CA ASP A 98 -4.14 -6.92 -17.22
C ASP A 98 -5.42 -6.33 -17.81
N LYS A 99 -5.28 -5.57 -18.91
CA LYS A 99 -6.42 -4.94 -19.58
C LYS A 99 -7.46 -5.93 -20.12
N ASN A 100 -7.07 -7.20 -20.28
CA ASN A 100 -7.93 -8.27 -20.79
C ASN A 100 -8.50 -9.17 -19.67
N ALA A 101 -8.04 -8.99 -18.41
CA ALA A 101 -8.59 -9.71 -17.27
C ALA A 101 -9.94 -9.13 -16.84
N ASP A 102 -10.72 -9.94 -16.14
CA ASP A 102 -11.98 -9.50 -15.55
C ASP A 102 -11.78 -8.48 -14.42
N ASP A 103 -12.85 -7.78 -14.04
CA ASP A 103 -12.82 -6.77 -12.98
C ASP A 103 -12.34 -7.37 -11.66
N ALA A 104 -12.77 -8.60 -11.32
CA ALA A 104 -12.40 -9.25 -10.05
C ALA A 104 -10.88 -9.38 -9.94
N VAL A 105 -10.20 -9.80 -11.00
CA VAL A 105 -8.73 -9.94 -11.04
C VAL A 105 -8.05 -8.59 -10.92
N ASN A 106 -8.47 -7.59 -11.69
CA ASN A 106 -7.84 -6.26 -11.67
C ASN A 106 -8.09 -5.50 -10.35
N TYR A 107 -9.28 -5.62 -9.77
CA TYR A 107 -9.57 -5.01 -8.47
C TYR A 107 -8.87 -5.73 -7.32
N GLY A 108 -8.70 -7.07 -7.40
CA GLY A 108 -7.91 -7.84 -6.43
C GLY A 108 -6.40 -7.57 -6.55
N GLY A 109 -5.91 -7.26 -7.76
CA GLY A 109 -4.53 -6.87 -8.05
C GLY A 109 -4.28 -5.38 -7.83
N ILE A 110 -4.23 -4.60 -8.91
CA ILE A 110 -3.90 -3.16 -8.84
C ILE A 110 -4.92 -2.36 -8.04
N GLY A 111 -6.20 -2.75 -8.02
CA GLY A 111 -7.22 -2.09 -7.21
C GLY A 111 -6.90 -2.11 -5.72
N MET A 112 -6.41 -3.26 -5.22
CA MET A 112 -5.93 -3.38 -3.84
C MET A 112 -4.74 -2.46 -3.59
N VAL A 113 -3.77 -2.39 -4.49
CA VAL A 113 -2.61 -1.49 -4.36
C VAL A 113 -3.06 -0.02 -4.35
N ILE A 114 -4.00 0.37 -5.21
CA ILE A 114 -4.56 1.73 -5.20
C ILE A 114 -5.20 2.06 -3.84
N GLY A 115 -6.01 1.13 -3.29
CA GLY A 115 -6.61 1.28 -1.98
C GLY A 115 -5.58 1.34 -0.85
N HIS A 116 -4.48 0.58 -0.95
CA HIS A 116 -3.34 0.57 -0.05
C HIS A 116 -2.67 1.96 0.00
N GLU A 117 -2.28 2.52 -1.16
CA GLU A 117 -1.67 3.84 -1.21
C GLU A 117 -2.61 4.95 -0.72
N MET A 118 -3.90 4.85 -1.03
CA MET A 118 -4.89 5.78 -0.48
C MET A 118 -4.99 5.68 1.04
N THR A 119 -4.87 4.49 1.61
CA THR A 119 -4.95 4.25 3.05
C THR A 119 -3.74 4.81 3.78
N HIS A 120 -2.55 4.83 3.16
CA HIS A 120 -1.36 5.48 3.72
C HIS A 120 -1.57 6.97 4.05
N GLY A 121 -2.47 7.65 3.35
CA GLY A 121 -2.88 9.02 3.72
C GLY A 121 -3.53 9.14 5.10
N PHE A 122 -3.97 8.01 5.67
CA PHE A 122 -4.76 7.94 6.91
C PHE A 122 -4.22 6.94 7.93
N ASP A 123 -3.08 6.30 7.68
CA ASP A 123 -2.40 5.40 8.61
C ASP A 123 -1.76 6.15 9.80
N ASP A 124 -0.90 5.49 10.57
CA ASP A 124 -0.24 6.07 11.75
C ASP A 124 0.69 7.23 11.39
N GLN A 125 1.34 7.21 10.22
CA GLN A 125 2.23 8.26 9.75
C GLN A 125 1.50 9.30 8.91
N GLY A 126 0.82 8.89 7.84
CA GLY A 126 0.14 9.81 6.93
C GLY A 126 -0.97 10.61 7.60
N SER A 127 -1.64 10.05 8.62
CA SER A 127 -2.66 10.76 9.40
C SER A 127 -2.13 11.96 10.18
N GLN A 128 -0.81 12.13 10.30
CA GLN A 128 -0.18 13.27 10.93
C GLN A 128 -0.06 14.49 10.01
N TYR A 129 -0.23 14.28 8.69
CA TYR A 129 -0.13 15.34 7.68
C TYR A 129 -1.52 15.78 7.22
N ASP A 130 -1.69 17.09 7.06
CA ASP A 130 -2.94 17.67 6.54
C ASP A 130 -3.05 17.50 5.00
N LYS A 131 -4.13 18.04 4.42
CA LYS A 131 -4.40 17.99 2.98
C LYS A 131 -3.36 18.70 2.09
N ASP A 132 -2.58 19.59 2.67
CA ASP A 132 -1.57 20.40 1.99
C ASP A 132 -0.15 19.84 2.18
N GLY A 133 0.01 18.72 2.92
CA GLY A 133 1.27 18.06 3.20
C GLY A 133 2.03 18.63 4.40
N ASN A 134 1.38 19.43 5.24
CA ASN A 134 1.99 19.94 6.45
C ASN A 134 1.83 18.97 7.62
N LEU A 135 2.89 18.79 8.41
CA LEU A 135 2.83 18.04 9.68
C LEU A 135 1.96 18.82 10.68
N LYS A 136 0.66 18.54 10.68
CA LYS A 136 -0.32 19.26 11.45
C LYS A 136 -1.44 18.35 11.94
N ASN A 137 -1.67 18.35 13.25
CA ASN A 137 -2.80 17.60 13.80
C ASN A 137 -4.15 18.18 13.34
N TRP A 138 -4.94 17.35 12.67
CA TRP A 138 -6.29 17.70 12.22
C TRP A 138 -7.40 16.83 12.84
N TRP A 139 -7.00 15.88 13.71
CA TRP A 139 -7.92 15.02 14.45
C TRP A 139 -8.42 15.70 15.72
N THR A 140 -9.63 15.29 16.17
CA THR A 140 -9.99 15.54 17.58
C THR A 140 -9.21 14.56 18.48
N ALA A 141 -8.98 14.96 19.74
CA ALA A 141 -8.29 14.10 20.70
C ALA A 141 -9.02 12.75 20.91
N GLU A 142 -10.36 12.79 20.92
CA GLU A 142 -11.20 11.61 21.09
C GLU A 142 -11.09 10.65 19.87
N ASP A 143 -11.18 11.18 18.66
CA ASP A 143 -11.04 10.36 17.44
C ASP A 143 -9.63 9.74 17.33
N ARG A 144 -8.60 10.50 17.70
CA ARG A 144 -7.22 9.99 17.74
C ARG A 144 -7.07 8.85 18.74
N ALA A 145 -7.69 8.96 19.91
CA ALA A 145 -7.69 7.90 20.92
C ALA A 145 -8.44 6.64 20.43
N LYS A 146 -9.58 6.81 19.77
CA LYS A 146 -10.35 5.69 19.17
C LYS A 146 -9.55 5.00 18.06
N PHE A 147 -8.90 5.77 17.20
CA PHE A 147 -8.02 5.24 16.15
C PHE A 147 -6.90 4.38 16.76
N LYS A 148 -6.16 4.91 17.74
CA LYS A 148 -5.09 4.16 18.43
C LYS A 148 -5.57 2.84 19.02
N LYS A 149 -6.77 2.80 19.60
CA LYS A 149 -7.35 1.56 20.13
C LYS A 149 -7.60 0.51 19.03
N LYS A 150 -8.09 0.93 17.86
CA LYS A 150 -8.27 0.02 16.72
C LYS A 150 -6.94 -0.47 16.16
N VAL A 151 -5.95 0.41 16.06
CA VAL A 151 -4.59 0.05 15.63
C VAL A 151 -3.97 -0.97 16.59
N GLN A 152 -4.18 -0.83 17.91
CA GLN A 152 -3.66 -1.77 18.89
C GLN A 152 -4.19 -3.19 18.67
N VAL A 153 -5.47 -3.36 18.32
CA VAL A 153 -6.04 -4.68 18.02
C VAL A 153 -5.32 -5.34 16.83
N MET A 154 -4.94 -4.54 15.84
CA MET A 154 -4.15 -5.02 14.71
C MET A 154 -2.71 -5.35 15.10
N ILE A 155 -2.04 -4.50 15.87
CA ILE A 155 -0.69 -4.76 16.39
C ILE A 155 -0.68 -6.09 17.16
N ASP A 156 -1.64 -6.30 18.05
CA ASP A 156 -1.79 -7.54 18.82
C ASP A 156 -2.05 -8.78 17.94
N GLN A 157 -2.70 -8.58 16.80
CA GLN A 157 -2.88 -9.65 15.81
C GLN A 157 -1.54 -10.03 15.17
N TYR A 158 -0.81 -9.04 14.65
CA TYR A 158 0.43 -9.29 13.90
C TYR A 158 1.57 -9.75 14.79
N ASN A 159 1.64 -9.31 16.04
CA ASN A 159 2.59 -9.81 17.04
C ASN A 159 2.46 -11.33 17.33
N LYS A 160 1.31 -11.95 16.99
CA LYS A 160 1.10 -13.40 17.12
C LYS A 160 1.59 -14.19 15.90
N TYR A 161 1.91 -13.53 14.82
CA TYR A 161 2.39 -14.18 13.61
C TYR A 161 3.87 -14.52 13.73
N THR A 162 4.22 -15.72 13.32
CA THR A 162 5.58 -16.24 13.40
C THR A 162 6.06 -16.78 12.06
N ILE A 163 7.34 -16.64 11.80
CA ILE A 163 8.02 -17.17 10.62
C ILE A 163 9.38 -17.75 11.04
N LEU A 164 9.99 -18.60 10.25
CA LEU A 164 11.36 -19.10 10.44
C LEU A 164 11.62 -19.59 11.89
N ASN A 165 10.97 -20.68 12.31
CA ASN A 165 11.18 -21.30 13.62
C ASN A 165 10.91 -20.38 14.83
N GLY A 166 9.85 -19.56 14.72
CA GLY A 166 9.33 -18.81 15.87
C GLY A 166 9.79 -17.37 15.98
N LEU A 167 10.38 -16.78 14.93
CA LEU A 167 10.55 -15.33 14.88
C LEU A 167 9.20 -14.65 14.75
N HIS A 168 8.92 -13.68 15.62
CA HIS A 168 7.66 -12.93 15.61
C HIS A 168 7.74 -11.73 14.68
N VAL A 169 6.64 -11.44 14.00
CA VAL A 169 6.42 -10.16 13.33
C VAL A 169 6.32 -9.06 14.39
N ASN A 170 6.94 -7.93 14.16
CA ASN A 170 6.79 -6.75 15.00
C ASN A 170 5.61 -5.91 14.51
N GLY A 171 4.45 -6.09 15.13
CA GLY A 171 3.22 -5.40 14.71
C GLY A 171 3.28 -3.87 14.89
N GLU A 172 4.12 -3.33 15.77
CA GLU A 172 4.33 -1.88 15.90
C GLU A 172 5.16 -1.34 14.74
N LEU A 173 6.26 -2.03 14.37
CA LEU A 173 7.08 -1.65 13.22
C LEU A 173 6.27 -1.68 11.92
N THR A 174 5.41 -2.69 11.76
CA THR A 174 4.69 -2.94 10.51
C THR A 174 3.27 -2.35 10.50
N GLN A 175 2.89 -1.54 11.49
CA GLN A 175 1.50 -1.09 11.65
C GLN A 175 0.96 -0.27 10.48
N GLY A 176 1.76 0.62 9.89
CA GLY A 176 1.35 1.45 8.76
C GLY A 176 1.00 0.61 7.55
N GLU A 177 1.89 -0.31 7.18
CA GLU A 177 1.70 -1.23 6.07
C GLU A 177 0.53 -2.18 6.29
N ASN A 178 0.39 -2.73 7.50
CA ASN A 178 -0.73 -3.61 7.82
C ASN A 178 -2.08 -2.88 7.78
N LEU A 179 -2.13 -1.61 8.21
CA LEU A 179 -3.32 -0.76 8.08
C LEU A 179 -3.65 -0.50 6.61
N ALA A 180 -2.62 -0.19 5.81
CA ALA A 180 -2.78 0.08 4.39
C ALA A 180 -3.28 -1.18 3.64
N ASP A 181 -2.76 -2.36 3.98
CA ASP A 181 -3.22 -3.63 3.40
C ASP A 181 -4.68 -3.94 3.78
N ILE A 182 -5.08 -3.79 5.05
CA ILE A 182 -6.46 -4.03 5.50
C ILE A 182 -7.43 -3.02 4.88
N GLY A 183 -7.06 -1.75 4.88
CA GLY A 183 -7.86 -0.68 4.28
C GLY A 183 -7.96 -0.84 2.77
N GLY A 184 -6.83 -1.10 2.11
CA GLY A 184 -6.75 -1.29 0.66
C GLY A 184 -7.62 -2.43 0.17
N LEU A 185 -7.52 -3.60 0.79
CA LEU A 185 -8.34 -4.76 0.45
C LEU A 185 -9.83 -4.47 0.62
N THR A 186 -10.21 -3.78 1.69
CA THR A 186 -11.61 -3.43 1.98
C THR A 186 -12.17 -2.45 0.95
N ILE A 187 -11.42 -1.39 0.64
CA ILE A 187 -11.82 -0.35 -0.32
C ILE A 187 -11.91 -0.94 -1.73
N ALA A 188 -10.90 -1.72 -2.14
CA ALA A 188 -10.89 -2.36 -3.45
C ALA A 188 -12.06 -3.32 -3.64
N TYR A 189 -12.38 -4.13 -2.63
CA TYR A 189 -13.53 -5.03 -2.68
C TYR A 189 -14.86 -4.26 -2.81
N GLN A 190 -15.05 -3.19 -2.04
CA GLN A 190 -16.24 -2.35 -2.14
C GLN A 190 -16.35 -1.69 -3.53
N ALA A 191 -15.23 -1.21 -4.07
CA ALA A 191 -15.20 -0.64 -5.41
C ALA A 191 -15.54 -1.70 -6.47
N PHE A 192 -14.97 -2.90 -6.37
CA PHE A 192 -15.30 -4.05 -7.22
C PHE A 192 -16.80 -4.36 -7.19
N LYS A 193 -17.42 -4.44 -6.02
CA LYS A 193 -18.85 -4.72 -5.88
C LYS A 193 -19.76 -3.65 -6.51
N ASN A 194 -19.24 -2.48 -6.82
CA ASN A 194 -19.98 -1.43 -7.55
C ASN A 194 -19.91 -1.61 -9.08
N THR A 195 -19.02 -2.44 -9.60
CA THR A 195 -18.94 -2.73 -11.04
C THR A 195 -20.10 -3.61 -11.50
N PRO A 196 -20.39 -3.64 -12.82
CA PRO A 196 -21.39 -4.56 -13.36
C PRO A 196 -21.05 -6.04 -13.10
N GLU A 197 -19.78 -6.43 -13.16
CA GLU A 197 -19.31 -7.78 -12.85
C GLU A 197 -19.45 -8.10 -11.37
N GLY A 198 -19.00 -7.21 -10.50
CA GLY A 198 -19.08 -7.39 -9.05
C GLY A 198 -20.51 -7.53 -8.49
N LYS A 199 -21.51 -7.06 -9.24
CA LYS A 199 -22.93 -7.26 -8.94
C LYS A 199 -23.48 -8.60 -9.42
N LYS A 200 -22.76 -9.28 -10.33
CA LYS A 200 -23.12 -10.60 -10.87
C LYS A 200 -22.17 -11.62 -10.26
N ASP A 201 -22.70 -12.72 -9.78
CA ASP A 201 -21.88 -13.80 -9.24
C ASP A 201 -21.51 -14.80 -10.34
N THR A 202 -20.81 -14.31 -11.36
CA THR A 202 -20.39 -15.14 -12.53
C THR A 202 -19.27 -16.07 -12.12
N VAL A 203 -19.45 -17.37 -12.38
CA VAL A 203 -18.41 -18.38 -12.18
C VAL A 203 -17.55 -18.50 -13.43
N ILE A 204 -16.23 -18.36 -13.28
CA ILE A 204 -15.23 -18.59 -14.32
C ILE A 204 -14.18 -19.54 -13.74
N ASP A 205 -13.81 -20.58 -14.47
CA ASP A 205 -12.86 -21.62 -14.06
C ASP A 205 -13.18 -22.25 -12.68
N GLY A 206 -14.47 -22.36 -12.35
CA GLY A 206 -14.95 -22.92 -11.10
C GLY A 206 -14.96 -21.96 -9.90
N PHE A 207 -14.57 -20.70 -10.09
CA PHE A 207 -14.53 -19.69 -9.02
C PHE A 207 -15.58 -18.60 -9.25
N THR A 208 -16.25 -18.19 -8.16
CA THR A 208 -17.12 -17.01 -8.17
C THR A 208 -16.28 -15.74 -8.36
N ALA A 209 -16.93 -14.64 -8.75
CA ALA A 209 -16.25 -13.36 -8.90
C ALA A 209 -15.57 -12.89 -7.58
N ASP A 210 -16.23 -13.10 -6.44
CA ASP A 210 -15.66 -12.78 -5.13
C ASP A 210 -14.41 -13.65 -4.82
N GLN A 211 -14.45 -14.93 -5.14
CA GLN A 211 -13.30 -15.83 -4.99
C GLN A 211 -12.13 -15.40 -5.88
N ARG A 212 -12.39 -15.05 -7.15
CA ARG A 212 -11.34 -14.57 -8.08
C ARG A 212 -10.68 -13.29 -7.58
N PHE A 213 -11.45 -12.36 -7.00
CA PHE A 213 -10.92 -11.15 -6.37
C PHE A 213 -9.88 -11.49 -5.28
N PHE A 214 -10.22 -12.35 -4.34
CA PHE A 214 -9.29 -12.72 -3.26
C PHE A 214 -8.13 -13.58 -3.73
N LEU A 215 -8.31 -14.42 -4.74
CA LEU A 215 -7.22 -15.20 -5.34
C LEU A 215 -6.24 -14.30 -6.10
N ALA A 216 -6.72 -13.31 -6.84
CA ALA A 216 -5.87 -12.32 -7.50
C ALA A 216 -5.07 -11.49 -6.47
N PHE A 217 -5.72 -11.06 -5.40
CA PHE A 217 -5.04 -10.41 -4.27
C PHE A 217 -3.91 -11.28 -3.70
N ALA A 218 -4.17 -12.56 -3.46
CA ALA A 218 -3.13 -13.46 -2.97
C ALA A 218 -1.99 -13.66 -3.97
N GLN A 219 -2.29 -13.64 -5.27
CA GLN A 219 -1.32 -13.87 -6.33
C GLN A 219 -0.26 -12.78 -6.43
N ILE A 220 -0.61 -11.51 -6.23
CA ILE A 220 0.36 -10.40 -6.30
C ILE A 220 1.43 -10.46 -5.20
N TRP A 221 1.18 -11.21 -4.12
CA TRP A 221 2.09 -11.38 -3.00
C TRP A 221 2.89 -12.68 -3.04
N ARG A 222 2.90 -13.39 -4.16
CA ARG A 222 3.67 -14.64 -4.35
C ARG A 222 5.16 -14.35 -4.42
N LEU A 223 5.82 -14.38 -3.28
CA LEU A 223 7.26 -14.19 -3.13
C LEU A 223 7.84 -15.29 -2.25
N LYS A 224 9.10 -15.64 -2.50
CA LYS A 224 9.87 -16.55 -1.67
C LYS A 224 11.26 -15.96 -1.43
N ASP A 225 11.54 -15.64 -0.19
CA ASP A 225 12.84 -15.18 0.28
C ASP A 225 13.71 -16.35 0.76
N ARG A 226 15.03 -16.13 0.80
CA ARG A 226 15.94 -16.95 1.58
C ARG A 226 15.79 -16.64 3.06
N ASP A 227 16.08 -17.61 3.92
CA ASP A 227 15.91 -17.46 5.37
C ASP A 227 16.71 -16.28 5.94
N GLU A 228 17.93 -16.04 5.44
CA GLU A 228 18.78 -14.93 5.86
C GLU A 228 18.15 -13.56 5.51
N THR A 229 17.61 -13.43 4.30
CA THR A 229 16.91 -12.24 3.85
C THR A 229 15.67 -11.99 4.71
N MET A 230 14.88 -13.03 4.95
CA MET A 230 13.68 -12.93 5.77
C MET A 230 14.01 -12.54 7.22
N ARG A 231 15.11 -13.05 7.82
CA ARG A 231 15.57 -12.63 9.15
C ARG A 231 15.93 -11.16 9.21
N ALA A 232 16.63 -10.65 8.20
CA ALA A 232 16.96 -9.22 8.12
C ALA A 232 15.71 -8.36 7.96
N ARG A 233 14.78 -8.77 7.08
CA ARG A 233 13.53 -8.06 6.83
C ARG A 233 12.65 -7.96 8.09
N ILE A 234 12.45 -9.04 8.82
CA ILE A 234 11.65 -9.02 10.07
C ILE A 234 12.20 -8.00 11.08
N ALA A 235 13.50 -7.80 11.11
CA ALA A 235 14.11 -6.87 12.08
C ALA A 235 14.04 -5.40 11.66
N THR A 236 13.94 -5.10 10.36
CA THR A 236 14.18 -3.74 9.83
C THR A 236 13.13 -3.23 8.84
N ASP A 237 12.39 -4.13 8.18
CA ASP A 237 11.42 -3.78 7.15
C ASP A 237 10.06 -3.41 7.79
N PRO A 238 9.46 -2.24 7.46
CA PRO A 238 8.11 -1.90 7.91
C PRO A 238 7.01 -2.75 7.29
N HIS A 239 7.33 -3.60 6.29
CA HIS A 239 6.39 -4.52 5.68
C HIS A 239 6.39 -5.87 6.40
N SER A 240 5.22 -6.39 6.70
CA SER A 240 5.07 -7.77 7.14
C SER A 240 5.48 -8.76 6.05
N PRO A 241 5.94 -10.00 6.38
CA PRO A 241 6.15 -11.03 5.38
C PRO A 241 4.92 -11.26 4.51
N GLU A 242 5.11 -11.55 3.23
CA GLU A 242 4.05 -11.58 2.19
C GLU A 242 2.89 -12.51 2.56
N MET A 243 3.17 -13.65 3.20
CA MET A 243 2.13 -14.54 3.72
C MET A 243 1.17 -13.80 4.67
N TYR A 244 1.66 -12.86 5.47
CA TYR A 244 0.85 -12.10 6.41
C TYR A 244 0.28 -10.82 5.82
N ARG A 245 0.84 -10.33 4.72
CA ARG A 245 0.22 -9.30 3.88
C ARG A 245 -1.03 -9.83 3.16
N VAL A 246 -1.12 -11.15 2.95
CA VAL A 246 -2.34 -11.81 2.44
C VAL A 246 -3.29 -12.21 3.58
N ASN A 247 -2.81 -13.03 4.50
CA ASN A 247 -3.66 -13.64 5.51
C ASN A 247 -4.16 -12.63 6.55
N GLY A 248 -3.34 -11.67 6.92
CA GLY A 248 -3.71 -10.63 7.88
C GLY A 248 -4.94 -9.82 7.45
N PRO A 249 -4.94 -9.19 6.28
CA PRO A 249 -6.10 -8.49 5.73
C PRO A 249 -7.31 -9.40 5.48
N ALA A 250 -7.09 -10.59 4.89
CA ALA A 250 -8.17 -11.53 4.59
C ALA A 250 -8.94 -11.93 5.87
N PHE A 251 -8.23 -12.18 6.98
CA PHE A 251 -8.85 -12.55 8.27
C PHE A 251 -9.61 -11.41 8.94
N ASN A 252 -9.48 -10.19 8.45
CA ASN A 252 -10.26 -9.04 8.90
C ASN A 252 -11.44 -8.69 7.96
N ASN A 253 -11.61 -9.43 6.84
CA ASN A 253 -12.58 -9.10 5.80
C ASN A 253 -13.78 -10.06 5.80
N ASP A 254 -14.97 -9.56 6.13
CA ASP A 254 -16.19 -10.36 6.19
C ASP A 254 -16.56 -10.99 4.84
N ALA A 255 -16.23 -10.34 3.72
CA ALA A 255 -16.49 -10.86 2.39
C ALA A 255 -15.62 -12.08 2.06
N PHE A 256 -14.38 -12.13 2.57
CA PHE A 256 -13.52 -13.31 2.45
C PHE A 256 -14.15 -14.54 3.11
N TYR A 257 -14.71 -14.37 4.31
CA TYR A 257 -15.41 -15.45 5.01
C TYR A 257 -16.60 -15.98 4.22
N LYS A 258 -17.37 -15.08 3.60
CA LYS A 258 -18.52 -15.45 2.76
C LYS A 258 -18.08 -16.16 1.49
N ALA A 259 -17.08 -15.63 0.77
CA ALA A 259 -16.59 -16.17 -0.49
C ALA A 259 -16.07 -17.61 -0.35
N PHE A 260 -15.44 -17.95 0.78
CA PHE A 260 -14.85 -19.26 1.03
C PHE A 260 -15.61 -20.10 2.08
N ASN A 261 -16.81 -19.65 2.48
CA ASN A 261 -17.66 -20.35 3.45
C ASN A 261 -16.95 -20.70 4.78
N ILE A 262 -16.09 -19.81 5.26
CA ILE A 262 -15.30 -20.00 6.48
C ILE A 262 -16.19 -19.77 7.71
N LYS A 263 -16.12 -20.69 8.68
CA LYS A 263 -17.01 -20.77 9.85
C LYS A 263 -16.19 -20.79 11.15
N PRO A 264 -16.85 -20.51 12.30
CA PRO A 264 -16.24 -20.77 13.60
C PRO A 264 -15.72 -22.20 13.71
N GLY A 265 -14.47 -22.35 14.14
CA GLY A 265 -13.75 -23.62 14.19
C GLY A 265 -12.78 -23.88 13.05
N ASP A 266 -12.92 -23.19 11.93
CA ASP A 266 -11.95 -23.25 10.84
C ASP A 266 -10.64 -22.57 11.23
N LYS A 267 -9.52 -23.10 10.76
CA LYS A 267 -8.18 -22.59 11.07
C LYS A 267 -7.97 -21.11 10.70
N LEU A 268 -8.67 -20.64 9.68
CA LEU A 268 -8.60 -19.26 9.18
C LEU A 268 -9.63 -18.32 9.84
N TYR A 269 -10.48 -18.87 10.74
CA TYR A 269 -11.53 -18.07 11.36
C TYR A 269 -10.99 -17.14 12.44
N ARG A 270 -11.39 -15.87 12.37
CA ARG A 270 -11.16 -14.88 13.41
C ARG A 270 -12.51 -14.31 13.87
N PRO A 271 -12.83 -14.31 15.19
CA PRO A 271 -14.09 -13.77 15.70
C PRO A 271 -14.29 -12.29 15.30
N ASP A 272 -15.51 -11.91 14.99
CA ASP A 272 -15.84 -10.53 14.56
C ASP A 272 -15.41 -9.48 15.59
N SER A 273 -15.52 -9.77 16.88
CA SER A 273 -15.09 -8.91 17.98
C SER A 273 -13.58 -8.56 17.97
N THR A 274 -12.77 -9.36 17.26
CA THR A 274 -11.32 -9.16 17.14
C THR A 274 -10.89 -8.77 15.73
N ARG A 275 -11.83 -8.65 14.77
CA ARG A 275 -11.52 -8.16 13.42
C ARG A 275 -11.30 -6.66 13.43
N VAL A 276 -10.28 -6.24 12.74
CA VAL A 276 -9.95 -4.82 12.60
C VAL A 276 -10.81 -4.22 11.49
N LYS A 277 -11.68 -3.30 11.86
CA LYS A 277 -12.44 -2.46 10.93
C LYS A 277 -11.90 -1.04 11.09
N VAL A 278 -11.01 -0.65 10.19
CA VAL A 278 -10.23 0.60 10.34
C VAL A 278 -11.14 1.81 10.16
N TRP A 279 -12.00 1.77 9.16
CA TRP A 279 -12.88 2.88 8.76
C TRP A 279 -14.36 2.49 8.79
#